data_53238dd2311a161b3dce7f676df01caa
#
_entry.id   53238dd2311a161b3dce7f676df01caa
#
_cell.length_a   1.000
_cell.length_b   1.000
_cell.length_c   1.000
_cell.angle_alpha   90.00
_cell.angle_beta   90.00
_cell.angle_gamma   90.00
#
_symmetry.space_group_name_H-M   'P 1'
#
loop_
_entity.id
_entity.type
_entity.pdbx_description
1 polymer ?
#
loop_
_entity_poly.entity_id
_entity_poly.type
_entity_poly.pdbx_seq_one_letter_code
_entity_poly.pdbx_strand_id
1 'polypeptide(L)'
;MLSAAGVDRLRHPAENGGSNSQRYAHVAHTRALVNRTTAEPLARRVWLCDTFGRRLRGLMFRRALDPEEAYVFVYLRESVTETTIHMFFVFFPVAVLWLDAQRRVVDAVLARPFRPYYAPRQAAQYFVEGAPALLERVHLGDELEF
;
A
#
# COMPACT_ATOMS: atom_id res chain seq x y z
N MET A 1 29.01 -51.27 43.03
CA MET A 1 29.48 -49.94 43.45
C MET A 1 29.70 -49.11 42.21
N LEU A 2 29.11 -47.99 42.17
CA LEU A 2 29.24 -46.87 41.23
C LEU A 2 28.88 -47.11 39.75
N SER A 3 27.69 -46.76 39.52
CA SER A 3 27.03 -46.42 38.26
C SER A 3 27.72 -45.27 37.55
N ALA A 4 27.99 -45.39 36.26
CA ALA A 4 28.33 -44.30 35.38
C ALA A 4 27.12 -43.97 34.50
N ALA A 5 26.54 -42.83 34.73
CA ALA A 5 25.41 -42.29 33.97
C ALA A 5 25.83 -41.97 32.54
N GLY A 6 25.05 -42.47 31.57
CA GLY A 6 25.15 -42.14 30.16
C GLY A 6 24.66 -40.73 29.88
N VAL A 7 25.52 -39.95 29.26
CA VAL A 7 25.12 -38.61 28.73
C VAL A 7 24.44 -38.82 27.41
N ASP A 8 23.13 -38.67 27.42
CA ASP A 8 22.28 -38.65 26.21
C ASP A 8 22.51 -37.34 25.45
N ARG A 9 23.19 -37.44 24.30
CA ARG A 9 23.38 -36.29 23.41
C ARG A 9 22.09 -36.10 22.61
N LEU A 10 21.39 -35.07 22.95
CA LEU A 10 20.27 -34.57 22.15
C LEU A 10 20.77 -34.23 20.74
N ARG A 11 20.26 -34.93 19.75
CA ARG A 11 20.46 -34.69 18.33
C ARG A 11 19.67 -33.42 17.97
N HIS A 12 20.34 -32.43 17.41
CA HIS A 12 19.69 -31.31 16.72
C HIS A 12 18.93 -31.86 15.50
N PRO A 13 17.67 -31.47 15.30
CA PRO A 13 17.01 -31.75 14.06
C PRO A 13 17.62 -30.89 12.95
N ALA A 14 17.82 -31.50 11.79
CA ALA A 14 18.34 -30.90 10.59
C ALA A 14 17.46 -29.69 10.18
N GLU A 15 18.12 -28.56 9.93
CA GLU A 15 17.50 -27.40 9.33
C GLU A 15 17.06 -27.74 7.89
N ASN A 16 15.77 -27.97 7.72
CA ASN A 16 15.16 -28.03 6.41
C ASN A 16 15.20 -26.64 5.77
N GLY A 17 15.82 -26.57 4.60
CA GLY A 17 15.90 -25.38 3.78
C GLY A 17 14.52 -24.79 3.48
N GLY A 18 14.11 -23.83 4.27
CA GLY A 18 12.94 -23.02 4.04
C GLY A 18 13.22 -22.06 2.89
N SER A 19 12.42 -22.17 1.86
CA SER A 19 12.44 -21.36 0.65
C SER A 19 12.52 -19.87 0.96
N ASN A 20 13.31 -19.16 0.14
CA ASN A 20 13.66 -17.75 0.18
C ASN A 20 12.46 -16.79 -0.09
N SER A 21 11.23 -17.18 0.23
CA SER A 21 10.02 -16.36 0.05
C SER A 21 9.65 -15.49 1.26
N GLN A 22 10.38 -15.57 2.38
CA GLN A 22 10.08 -14.81 3.59
C GLN A 22 10.79 -13.45 3.71
N ARG A 23 11.57 -13.01 2.74
CA ARG A 23 12.33 -11.75 2.86
C ARG A 23 11.55 -10.48 2.47
N TYR A 24 10.27 -10.58 2.20
CA TYR A 24 9.42 -9.42 1.90
C TYR A 24 8.23 -9.34 2.85
N ALA A 25 8.52 -9.45 4.16
CA ALA A 25 7.56 -9.04 5.16
C ALA A 25 7.41 -7.50 5.05
N HIS A 26 6.58 -7.04 4.10
CA HIS A 26 6.03 -5.71 4.18
C HIS A 26 5.25 -5.66 5.49
N VAL A 27 5.63 -4.76 6.37
CA VAL A 27 4.85 -4.48 7.58
C VAL A 27 3.50 -3.98 7.09
N ALA A 28 2.54 -4.89 6.94
CA ALA A 28 1.16 -4.55 6.77
C ALA A 28 0.74 -3.92 8.10
N HIS A 29 0.68 -2.60 8.15
CA HIS A 29 -0.07 -1.96 9.21
C HIS A 29 -1.53 -2.31 8.93
N THR A 30 -2.13 -3.12 9.77
CA THR A 30 -3.53 -3.58 9.73
C THR A 30 -4.50 -2.42 10.01
N ARG A 31 -4.27 -1.27 9.41
CA ARG A 31 -5.21 -0.16 9.43
C ARG A 31 -6.08 -0.26 8.20
N ALA A 32 -7.37 -0.12 8.42
CA ALA A 32 -8.33 0.01 7.33
C ALA A 32 -8.26 1.43 6.76
N LEU A 33 -8.55 1.58 5.47
CA LEU A 33 -8.87 2.87 4.87
C LEU A 33 -10.36 3.13 5.12
N VAL A 34 -10.68 4.25 5.74
CA VAL A 34 -12.05 4.64 6.08
C VAL A 34 -12.34 6.05 5.57
N ASN A 35 -13.49 6.22 4.93
CA ASN A 35 -14.06 7.53 4.66
C ASN A 35 -14.71 8.05 5.95
N ARG A 36 -14.09 9.02 6.62
CA ARG A 36 -14.61 9.58 7.87
C ARG A 36 -15.86 10.43 7.67
N THR A 37 -16.00 11.05 6.53
CA THR A 37 -17.15 11.89 6.20
C THR A 37 -18.43 11.06 6.15
N THR A 38 -18.35 9.85 5.58
CA THR A 38 -19.50 8.93 5.43
C THR A 38 -19.51 7.79 6.43
N ALA A 39 -18.44 7.63 7.23
CA ALA A 39 -18.18 6.50 8.12
C ALA A 39 -18.08 5.14 7.39
N GLU A 40 -17.74 5.15 6.10
CA GLU A 40 -17.68 3.96 5.26
C GLU A 40 -16.28 3.35 5.23
N PRO A 41 -16.11 2.03 5.52
CA PRO A 41 -14.86 1.35 5.30
C PRO A 41 -14.60 1.15 3.81
N LEU A 42 -13.45 1.61 3.31
CA LEU A 42 -13.09 1.58 1.89
C LEU A 42 -12.17 0.42 1.53
N ALA A 43 -11.23 0.07 2.40
CA ALA A 43 -10.33 -1.07 2.24
C ALA A 43 -9.92 -1.61 3.61
N ARG A 44 -9.75 -2.92 3.71
CA ARG A 44 -9.37 -3.59 4.97
C ARG A 44 -7.88 -3.62 5.22
N ARG A 45 -7.08 -3.54 4.17
CA ARG A 45 -5.63 -3.60 4.23
C ARG A 45 -5.03 -2.37 3.57
N VAL A 46 -4.22 -1.65 4.34
CA VAL A 46 -3.52 -0.46 3.86
C VAL A 46 -2.02 -0.72 3.86
N TRP A 47 -1.39 -0.46 2.72
CA TRP A 47 0.05 -0.51 2.53
C TRP A 47 0.61 0.92 2.51
N LEU A 48 1.39 1.29 3.52
CA LEU A 48 2.03 2.61 3.56
C LEU A 48 3.31 2.60 2.71
N CYS A 49 3.36 3.51 1.75
CA CYS A 49 4.50 3.75 0.87
C CYS A 49 5.19 5.06 1.26
N ASP A 50 5.89 5.05 2.37
CA ASP A 50 6.54 6.21 3.00
C ASP A 50 8.03 6.35 2.64
N THR A 51 8.65 5.31 2.10
CA THR A 51 10.05 5.32 1.65
C THR A 51 10.16 5.41 0.14
N PHE A 52 11.30 5.94 -0.36
CA PHE A 52 11.55 6.04 -1.80
C PHE A 52 11.36 4.72 -2.55
N GLY A 53 11.93 3.62 -2.04
CA GLY A 53 11.80 2.31 -2.69
C GLY A 53 10.37 1.78 -2.71
N ARG A 54 9.59 2.00 -1.64
CA ARG A 54 8.17 1.62 -1.59
C ARG A 54 7.33 2.45 -2.56
N ARG A 55 7.59 3.77 -2.64
CA ARG A 55 6.91 4.66 -3.59
C ARG A 55 7.24 4.29 -5.03
N LEU A 56 8.51 4.01 -5.34
CA LEU A 56 8.92 3.63 -6.69
C LEU A 56 8.29 2.33 -7.16
N ARG A 57 8.16 1.35 -6.28
CA ARG A 57 7.59 0.06 -6.64
C ARG A 57 6.06 0.09 -6.75
N GLY A 58 5.37 0.69 -5.78
CA GLY A 58 3.90 0.81 -5.77
C GLY A 58 3.20 -0.44 -6.30
N LEU A 59 2.35 -0.25 -7.31
CA LEU A 59 1.62 -1.31 -8.01
C LEU A 59 2.34 -1.89 -9.24
N MET A 60 3.56 -1.42 -9.55
CA MET A 60 4.30 -1.90 -10.71
C MET A 60 4.53 -3.43 -10.65
N PHE A 61 4.41 -4.08 -11.81
CA PHE A 61 4.63 -5.53 -11.98
C PHE A 61 3.67 -6.44 -11.20
N ARG A 62 2.61 -5.90 -10.61
CA ARG A 62 1.54 -6.72 -10.05
C ARG A 62 0.60 -7.20 -11.15
N ARG A 63 0.02 -8.38 -10.96
CA ARG A 63 -0.93 -8.97 -11.91
C ARG A 63 -2.37 -8.51 -11.69
N ALA A 64 -2.69 -8.18 -10.44
CA ALA A 64 -4.01 -7.71 -10.04
C ALA A 64 -3.91 -6.89 -8.75
N LEU A 65 -4.94 -6.09 -8.51
CA LEU A 65 -5.17 -5.36 -7.27
C LEU A 65 -6.36 -6.01 -6.56
N ASP A 66 -6.15 -6.37 -5.30
CA ASP A 66 -7.24 -6.86 -4.45
C ASP A 66 -8.18 -5.68 -4.11
N PRO A 67 -9.51 -5.82 -4.30
CA PRO A 67 -10.47 -4.78 -3.95
C PRO A 67 -10.43 -4.32 -2.48
N GLU A 68 -9.94 -5.18 -1.59
CA GLU A 68 -9.81 -4.91 -0.16
C GLU A 68 -8.46 -4.30 0.23
N GLU A 69 -7.61 -4.00 -0.74
CA GLU A 69 -6.30 -3.37 -0.54
C GLU A 69 -6.27 -1.93 -1.04
N ALA A 70 -5.57 -1.08 -0.30
CA ALA A 70 -5.22 0.27 -0.72
C ALA A 70 -3.74 0.55 -0.44
N TYR A 71 -3.11 1.30 -1.32
CA TYR A 71 -1.74 1.76 -1.21
C TYR A 71 -1.74 3.25 -0.93
N VAL A 72 -1.20 3.67 0.20
CA VAL A 72 -1.13 5.07 0.60
C VAL A 72 0.31 5.55 0.48
N PHE A 73 0.51 6.52 -0.37
CA PHE A 73 1.81 7.15 -0.61
C PHE A 73 1.90 8.42 0.22
N VAL A 74 2.96 8.52 1.01
CA VAL A 74 3.17 9.58 2.00
C VAL A 74 4.35 10.45 1.58
N TYR A 75 4.12 11.75 1.52
CA TYR A 75 5.14 12.77 1.24
C TYR A 75 5.30 13.73 2.41
N LEU A 76 6.44 14.41 2.48
CA LEU A 76 6.76 15.30 3.59
C LEU A 76 6.00 16.63 3.53
N ARG A 77 5.55 17.01 2.34
CA ARG A 77 4.85 18.28 2.07
C ARG A 77 3.87 18.13 0.92
N GLU A 78 2.95 19.07 0.83
CA GLU A 78 2.05 19.17 -0.32
C GLU A 78 2.83 19.58 -1.59
N SER A 79 2.61 18.86 -2.69
CA SER A 79 3.23 19.13 -3.97
C SER A 79 2.42 18.52 -5.10
N VAL A 80 2.29 19.22 -6.21
CA VAL A 80 1.76 18.64 -7.46
C VAL A 80 2.81 17.73 -8.09
N THR A 81 4.05 18.20 -8.18
CA THR A 81 5.13 17.48 -8.87
C THR A 81 5.50 16.17 -8.18
N GLU A 82 5.64 16.20 -6.84
CA GLU A 82 6.04 15.00 -6.08
C GLU A 82 4.92 13.94 -6.05
N THR A 83 3.66 14.35 -6.14
CA THR A 83 2.50 13.46 -6.16
C THR A 83 1.98 13.14 -7.55
N THR A 84 2.69 13.55 -8.58
CA THR A 84 2.46 13.10 -9.96
C THR A 84 2.81 11.64 -10.09
N ILE A 85 1.95 10.87 -10.75
CA ILE A 85 2.12 9.42 -10.92
C ILE A 85 2.24 9.04 -12.40
N HIS A 86 2.78 7.86 -12.64
CA HIS A 86 2.77 7.18 -13.94
C HIS A 86 2.22 5.77 -13.79
N MET A 87 1.68 5.23 -14.87
CA MET A 87 1.11 3.89 -14.93
C MET A 87 2.01 2.92 -15.73
N PHE A 88 3.31 3.19 -15.82
CA PHE A 88 4.25 2.27 -16.45
C PHE A 88 4.31 0.95 -15.67
N PHE A 89 4.22 -0.15 -16.39
CA PHE A 89 4.22 -1.50 -15.82
C PHE A 89 3.09 -1.79 -14.82
N VAL A 90 2.01 -1.00 -14.88
CA VAL A 90 0.74 -1.29 -14.21
C VAL A 90 -0.24 -1.77 -15.28
N PHE A 91 -0.78 -2.98 -15.08
CA PHE A 91 -1.51 -3.73 -16.13
C PHE A 91 -3.03 -3.66 -15.98
N PHE A 92 -3.53 -2.93 -14.99
CA PHE A 92 -4.95 -2.79 -14.68
C PHE A 92 -5.27 -1.33 -14.33
N PRO A 93 -6.54 -0.90 -14.48
CA PRO A 93 -6.94 0.45 -14.08
C PRO A 93 -6.94 0.58 -12.55
N VAL A 94 -6.60 1.77 -12.08
CA VAL A 94 -6.45 2.09 -10.65
C VAL A 94 -7.20 3.37 -10.33
N ALA A 95 -7.97 3.38 -9.25
CA ALA A 95 -8.46 4.61 -8.66
C ALA A 95 -7.32 5.31 -7.96
N VAL A 96 -7.10 6.59 -8.26
CA VAL A 96 -6.12 7.43 -7.59
C VAL A 96 -6.84 8.59 -6.94
N LEU A 97 -6.66 8.73 -5.62
CA LEU A 97 -7.22 9.81 -4.81
C LEU A 97 -6.07 10.62 -4.25
N TRP A 98 -6.01 11.92 -4.56
CA TRP A 98 -5.04 12.84 -3.97
C TRP A 98 -5.63 13.55 -2.77
N LEU A 99 -4.84 13.66 -1.69
CA LEU A 99 -5.28 14.25 -0.43
C LEU A 99 -4.33 15.35 0.03
N ASP A 100 -4.91 16.40 0.61
CA ASP A 100 -4.17 17.48 1.25
C ASP A 100 -3.51 17.02 2.58
N ALA A 101 -2.83 17.94 3.25
CA ALA A 101 -2.20 17.69 4.55
C ALA A 101 -3.20 17.28 5.65
N GLN A 102 -4.47 17.66 5.52
CA GLN A 102 -5.56 17.29 6.42
C GLN A 102 -6.27 15.99 6.00
N ARG A 103 -5.71 15.28 5.01
CA ARG A 103 -6.25 14.04 4.45
C ARG A 103 -7.62 14.19 3.78
N ARG A 104 -7.93 15.38 3.27
CA ARG A 104 -9.15 15.61 2.48
C ARG A 104 -8.85 15.38 1.00
N VAL A 105 -9.77 14.73 0.32
CA VAL A 105 -9.66 14.45 -1.11
C VAL A 105 -9.74 15.74 -1.90
N VAL A 106 -8.66 16.09 -2.60
CA VAL A 106 -8.55 17.30 -3.42
C VAL A 106 -8.67 17.01 -4.92
N ASP A 107 -8.38 15.78 -5.33
CA ASP A 107 -8.58 15.32 -6.71
C ASP A 107 -8.71 13.80 -6.76
N ALA A 108 -9.32 13.29 -7.82
CA ALA A 108 -9.50 11.85 -8.03
C ALA A 108 -9.55 11.53 -9.53
N VAL A 109 -9.01 10.37 -9.92
CA VAL A 109 -9.00 9.92 -11.31
C VAL A 109 -8.99 8.39 -11.42
N LEU A 110 -9.57 7.86 -12.50
CA LEU A 110 -9.30 6.50 -12.94
C LEU A 110 -8.04 6.50 -13.81
N ALA A 111 -6.94 6.05 -13.25
CA ALA A 111 -5.68 5.92 -13.96
C ALA A 111 -5.68 4.65 -14.82
N ARG A 112 -5.40 4.79 -16.11
CA ARG A 112 -5.40 3.70 -17.08
C ARG A 112 -3.99 3.11 -17.25
N PRO A 113 -3.88 1.80 -17.53
CA PRO A 113 -2.59 1.15 -17.76
C PRO A 113 -1.70 1.88 -18.74
N PHE A 114 -0.40 1.88 -18.47
CA PHE A 114 0.67 2.43 -19.33
C PHE A 114 0.60 3.93 -19.63
N ARG A 115 -0.35 4.67 -19.10
CA ARG A 115 -0.36 6.12 -19.23
C ARG A 115 0.84 6.73 -18.50
N PRO A 116 1.59 7.64 -19.13
CA PRO A 116 2.85 8.14 -18.58
C PRO A 116 2.67 9.20 -17.49
N TYR A 117 1.50 9.81 -17.38
CA TYR A 117 1.35 11.00 -16.57
C TYR A 117 -0.07 11.21 -16.05
N TYR A 118 -0.19 11.35 -14.71
CA TYR A 118 -1.36 11.87 -14.02
C TYR A 118 -0.87 12.80 -12.91
N ALA A 119 -1.28 14.05 -12.92
CA ALA A 119 -0.98 15.02 -11.87
C ALA A 119 -2.28 15.52 -11.24
N PRO A 120 -2.28 15.77 -9.93
CA PRO A 120 -3.43 16.37 -9.28
C PRO A 120 -3.61 17.83 -9.72
N ARG A 121 -4.84 18.31 -9.71
CA ARG A 121 -5.17 19.71 -10.02
C ARG A 121 -4.80 20.67 -8.88
N GLN A 122 -4.59 20.13 -7.67
CA GLN A 122 -4.16 20.87 -6.48
C GLN A 122 -3.01 20.13 -5.81
N ALA A 123 -2.16 20.86 -5.06
CA ALA A 123 -1.09 20.24 -4.29
C ALA A 123 -1.65 19.24 -3.29
N ALA A 124 -1.02 18.08 -3.21
CA ALA A 124 -1.38 16.99 -2.32
C ALA A 124 -0.17 16.53 -1.52
N GLN A 125 -0.40 16.04 -0.32
CA GLN A 125 0.63 15.43 0.53
C GLN A 125 0.57 13.90 0.50
N TYR A 126 -0.60 13.36 0.20
CA TYR A 126 -0.81 11.92 0.09
C TYR A 126 -1.50 11.61 -1.23
N PHE A 127 -1.32 10.39 -1.72
CA PHE A 127 -2.28 9.82 -2.65
C PHE A 127 -2.54 8.35 -2.30
N VAL A 128 -3.74 7.91 -2.63
CA VAL A 128 -4.22 6.55 -2.41
C VAL A 128 -4.45 5.90 -3.76
N GLU A 129 -3.85 4.73 -3.96
CA GLU A 129 -4.15 3.85 -5.09
C GLU A 129 -4.98 2.67 -4.60
N GLY A 130 -6.06 2.37 -5.32
CA GLY A 130 -6.96 1.29 -4.96
C GLY A 130 -7.84 0.83 -6.12
N ALA A 131 -8.76 -0.07 -5.83
CA ALA A 131 -9.69 -0.58 -6.85
C ALA A 131 -10.55 0.54 -7.46
N PRO A 132 -10.91 0.45 -8.75
CA PRO A 132 -11.73 1.46 -9.42
C PRO A 132 -13.03 1.83 -8.69
N ALA A 133 -13.64 0.88 -7.97
CA ALA A 133 -14.85 1.10 -7.18
C ALA A 133 -14.71 2.17 -6.09
N LEU A 134 -13.48 2.54 -5.67
CA LEU A 134 -13.28 3.64 -4.73
C LEU A 134 -13.82 4.97 -5.25
N LEU A 135 -13.79 5.19 -6.57
CA LEU A 135 -14.29 6.43 -7.19
C LEU A 135 -15.79 6.64 -7.04
N GLU A 136 -16.55 5.57 -6.79
CA GLU A 136 -18.00 5.64 -6.56
C GLU A 136 -18.34 5.92 -5.08
N ARG A 137 -17.36 5.73 -4.19
CA ARG A 137 -17.53 5.75 -2.72
C ARG A 137 -16.82 6.93 -2.05
N VAL A 138 -16.08 7.74 -2.85
CA VAL A 138 -15.29 8.87 -2.35
C VAL A 138 -15.54 10.09 -3.21
N HIS A 139 -15.79 11.24 -2.58
CA HIS A 139 -16.04 12.50 -3.25
C HIS A 139 -14.98 13.54 -2.87
N LEU A 140 -14.85 14.59 -3.68
CA LEU A 140 -13.99 15.72 -3.36
C LEU A 140 -14.40 16.34 -2.02
N GLY A 141 -13.44 16.59 -1.15
CA GLY A 141 -13.67 17.13 0.19
C GLY A 141 -13.85 16.08 1.30
N ASP A 142 -14.06 14.80 0.95
CA ASP A 142 -14.13 13.73 1.95
C ASP A 142 -12.81 13.60 2.71
N GLU A 143 -12.89 13.37 4.01
CA GLU A 143 -11.75 13.10 4.88
C GLU A 143 -11.51 11.61 5.00
N LEU A 144 -10.30 11.16 4.70
CA LEU A 144 -9.90 9.75 4.78
C LEU A 144 -9.00 9.50 5.98
N GLU A 145 -9.21 8.34 6.63
CA GLU A 145 -8.35 7.83 7.71
C GLU A 145 -7.65 6.54 7.27
N PHE A 146 -6.37 6.45 7.57
CA PHE A 146 -5.52 5.30 7.29
C PHE A 146 -4.35 5.20 8.27
#